data_53400d413ea39de75cadbfbdd38a11f1
#
_entry.id   53400d413ea39de75cadbfbdd38a11f1
#
_cell.length_a   1.000
_cell.length_b   1.000
_cell.length_c   1.000
_cell.angle_alpha   90.00
_cell.angle_beta   90.00
_cell.angle_gamma   90.00
#
_symmetry.space_group_name_H-M   'P 1'
#
loop_
_entity.id
_entity.type
_entity.pdbx_description
1 polymer ?
#
loop_
_entity_poly.entity_id
_entity_poly.type
_entity_poly.pdbx_seq_one_letter_code
_entity_poly.pdbx_strand_id
1 'polypeptide(L)'
;TKYVVIDKIDKEMALVALSPITGRTHQLRLHMHHIGSPIIGDKKYFKNNTNDLQNDKDKFLKLHAAIIKIPDENLLKAHMPKHFKNSLEYYGLNLKKDEYVYNLFLEDKNWKLKIN
;
A
#
# COMPACT_ATOMS: atom_id res chain seq x y z
N THR A 1 1.44 12.95 0.80
CA THR A 1 0.86 11.61 1.01
C THR A 1 0.62 11.36 2.48
N LYS A 2 -0.58 10.97 2.82
CA LYS A 2 -0.93 10.49 4.15
C LYS A 2 -0.87 8.97 4.15
N TYR A 3 -0.55 8.38 5.28
CA TYR A 3 -0.53 6.92 5.39
C TYR A 3 -0.97 6.42 6.77
N VAL A 4 -1.41 5.19 6.79
CA VAL A 4 -1.73 4.48 8.03
C VAL A 4 -1.30 3.02 7.89
N VAL A 5 -0.69 2.48 8.93
CA VAL A 5 -0.31 1.06 8.96
C VAL A 5 -1.54 0.23 9.33
N ILE A 6 -1.93 -0.68 8.44
CA ILE A 6 -3.07 -1.58 8.65
C ILE A 6 -2.64 -2.79 9.47
N ASP A 7 -1.51 -3.37 9.12
CA ASP A 7 -0.94 -4.53 9.79
C ASP A 7 0.57 -4.56 9.59
N LYS A 8 1.28 -5.23 10.48
CA LYS A 8 2.74 -5.32 10.38
C LYS A 8 3.26 -6.63 10.95
N ILE A 9 4.42 -7.04 10.46
CA ILE A 9 5.16 -8.19 10.97
C ILE A 9 6.49 -7.65 11.52
N ASP A 10 6.64 -7.61 12.83
CA ASP A 10 7.81 -7.10 13.53
C ASP A 10 8.29 -5.76 12.95
N LYS A 11 9.58 -5.66 12.62
CA LYS A 11 10.17 -4.49 11.97
C LYS A 11 10.47 -4.71 10.49
N GLU A 12 10.03 -5.82 9.94
CA GLU A 12 10.43 -6.24 8.60
C GLU A 12 9.48 -5.78 7.49
N MET A 13 8.18 -5.81 7.76
CA MET A 13 7.18 -5.63 6.73
C MET A 13 5.88 -5.05 7.28
N ALA A 14 5.21 -4.24 6.49
CA ALA A 14 3.92 -3.66 6.85
C ALA A 14 2.97 -3.61 5.65
N LEU A 15 1.70 -3.76 5.94
CA LEU A 15 0.62 -3.44 5.02
C LEU A 15 0.14 -2.03 5.34
N VAL A 16 0.21 -1.14 4.36
CA VAL A 16 -0.01 0.29 4.56
C VAL A 16 -1.10 0.79 3.63
N ALA A 17 -2.03 1.56 4.16
CA ALA A 17 -2.96 2.32 3.34
C ALA A 17 -2.33 3.69 3.06
N LEU A 18 -2.40 4.13 1.80
CA LEU A 18 -1.83 5.38 1.34
C LEU A 18 -2.92 6.27 0.76
N SER A 19 -2.84 7.55 1.07
CA SER A 19 -3.74 8.56 0.51
C SER A 19 -2.91 9.72 -0.07
N PRO A 20 -2.71 9.75 -1.39
CA PRO A 20 -1.97 10.84 -2.02
C PRO A 20 -2.81 12.12 -2.01
N ILE A 21 -2.17 13.25 -1.71
CA ILE A 21 -2.81 14.58 -1.76
C ILE A 21 -2.74 15.12 -3.20
N THR A 22 -1.67 14.76 -3.91
CA THR A 22 -1.47 15.07 -5.33
C THR A 22 -1.21 13.77 -6.08
N GLY A 23 -1.29 13.77 -7.40
CA GLY A 23 -1.10 12.57 -8.22
C GLY A 23 0.10 12.64 -9.15
N ARG A 24 1.26 13.06 -8.66
CA ARG A 24 2.47 13.13 -9.48
C ARG A 24 3.00 11.74 -9.81
N THR A 25 3.76 11.66 -10.88
CA THR A 25 4.33 10.39 -11.37
C THR A 25 5.11 9.66 -10.26
N HIS A 26 4.74 8.41 -10.04
CA HIS A 26 5.35 7.53 -9.04
C HIS A 26 5.37 8.09 -7.61
N GLN A 27 4.51 9.05 -7.30
CA GLN A 27 4.55 9.75 -6.01
C GLN A 27 4.53 8.81 -4.81
N LEU A 28 3.62 7.84 -4.77
CA LEU A 28 3.53 6.89 -3.65
C LEU A 28 4.77 6.02 -3.55
N ARG A 29 5.29 5.57 -4.68
CA ARG A 29 6.51 4.75 -4.75
C ARG A 29 7.73 5.52 -4.25
N LEU A 30 7.86 6.79 -4.68
CA LEU A 30 8.94 7.68 -4.25
C LEU A 30 8.86 8.01 -2.76
N HIS A 31 7.68 8.32 -2.26
CA HIS A 31 7.48 8.64 -0.85
C HIS A 31 7.82 7.45 0.05
N MET A 32 7.39 6.26 -0.32
CA MET A 32 7.72 5.06 0.45
C MET A 32 9.20 4.75 0.42
N HIS A 33 9.84 4.94 -0.72
CA HIS A 33 11.29 4.82 -0.83
C HIS A 33 12.00 5.86 0.06
N HIS A 34 11.53 7.09 0.03
CA HIS A 34 12.13 8.22 0.78
C HIS A 34 12.13 7.97 2.29
N ILE A 35 11.07 7.40 2.83
CA ILE A 35 11.01 7.08 4.28
C ILE A 35 11.71 5.77 4.65
N GLY A 36 12.40 5.14 3.71
CA GLY A 36 13.16 3.92 3.96
C GLY A 36 12.34 2.64 3.93
N SER A 37 11.10 2.69 3.42
CA SER A 37 10.20 1.55 3.34
C SER A 37 9.65 1.36 1.92
N PRO A 38 10.52 1.03 0.96
CA PRO A 38 10.09 0.88 -0.43
C PRO A 38 9.08 -0.24 -0.59
N ILE A 39 8.22 -0.09 -1.60
CA ILE A 39 7.13 -1.05 -1.87
C ILE A 39 7.69 -2.35 -2.44
N ILE A 40 7.22 -3.48 -1.94
CA ILE A 40 7.62 -4.79 -2.44
C ILE A 40 7.25 -4.92 -3.92
N GLY A 41 8.17 -5.44 -4.72
CA GLY A 41 7.99 -5.59 -6.16
C GLY A 41 8.30 -4.33 -6.95
N ASP A 42 8.73 -3.26 -6.30
CA ASP A 42 9.14 -2.03 -6.97
C ASP A 42 10.56 -2.17 -7.52
N LYS A 43 10.68 -2.47 -8.79
CA LYS A 43 11.98 -2.71 -9.44
C LYS A 43 12.83 -1.47 -9.58
N LYS A 44 12.22 -0.29 -9.55
CA LYS A 44 12.94 0.97 -9.73
C LYS A 44 13.48 1.54 -8.42
N TYR A 45 12.67 1.49 -7.36
CA TYR A 45 12.99 2.12 -6.08
C TYR A 45 13.39 1.14 -4.98
N PHE A 46 13.06 -0.12 -5.14
CA PHE A 46 13.47 -1.18 -4.21
C PHE A 46 14.60 -2.00 -4.82
N LYS A 47 15.82 -1.52 -4.63
CA LYS A 47 17.01 -2.26 -5.06
C LYS A 47 17.49 -3.13 -3.90
N ASN A 48 16.89 -4.27 -3.77
CA ASN A 48 17.36 -5.25 -2.82
C ASN A 48 18.35 -6.20 -3.49
N ASN A 49 19.59 -6.15 -3.06
CA ASN A 49 20.64 -7.04 -3.53
C ASN A 49 20.56 -8.43 -2.90
N THR A 50 19.58 -8.68 -2.05
CA THR A 50 19.39 -9.99 -1.45
C THR A 50 18.51 -10.84 -2.34
N ASN A 51 18.91 -12.09 -2.53
CA ASN A 51 18.13 -13.08 -3.30
C ASN A 51 16.79 -13.44 -2.64
N ASP A 52 16.46 -12.84 -1.52
CA ASP A 52 15.28 -13.15 -0.71
C ASP A 52 13.96 -12.75 -1.36
N LEU A 53 13.99 -11.82 -2.32
CA LEU A 53 12.81 -11.35 -3.04
C LEU A 53 12.69 -11.91 -4.46
N GLN A 54 13.39 -12.99 -4.79
CA GLN A 54 13.28 -13.66 -6.09
C GLN A 54 12.17 -14.69 -6.16
N ASN A 55 11.27 -14.69 -5.17
CA ASN A 55 10.08 -15.52 -5.23
C ASN A 55 9.07 -14.87 -6.18
N ASP A 56 8.37 -15.68 -6.95
CA ASP A 56 7.33 -15.23 -7.88
C ASP A 56 6.26 -14.36 -7.21
N LYS A 57 6.10 -14.50 -5.89
CA LYS A 57 5.15 -13.73 -5.11
C LYS A 57 5.51 -12.24 -5.00
N ASP A 58 6.80 -11.92 -5.05
CA ASP A 58 7.31 -10.55 -4.90
C ASP A 58 7.67 -9.90 -6.24
N LYS A 59 7.42 -10.61 -7.33
CA LYS A 59 7.74 -10.16 -8.69
C LYS A 59 6.95 -8.93 -9.12
N PHE A 60 5.70 -8.82 -8.68
CA PHE A 60 4.81 -7.75 -9.06
C PHE A 60 4.73 -6.67 -7.98
N LEU A 61 4.64 -5.43 -8.40
CA LEU A 61 4.50 -4.27 -7.52
C LEU A 61 3.26 -4.43 -6.62
N LYS A 62 3.45 -4.42 -5.31
CA LYS A 62 2.37 -4.54 -4.33
C LYS A 62 1.76 -3.18 -4.01
N LEU A 63 1.22 -2.55 -5.03
CA LEU A 63 0.51 -1.27 -4.93
C LEU A 63 -0.82 -1.40 -5.66
N HIS A 64 -1.91 -1.18 -4.95
CA HIS A 64 -3.26 -1.34 -5.45
C HIS A 64 -4.10 -0.10 -5.20
N ALA A 65 -4.71 0.44 -6.25
CA ALA A 65 -5.67 1.54 -6.15
C ALA A 65 -7.03 0.97 -5.71
N ALA A 66 -7.25 0.93 -4.41
CA ALA A 66 -8.40 0.25 -3.82
C ALA A 66 -9.69 1.05 -3.90
N ILE A 67 -9.60 2.37 -3.69
CA ILE A 67 -10.78 3.25 -3.58
C ILE A 67 -10.49 4.58 -4.29
N ILE A 68 -11.41 5.01 -5.13
CA ILE A 68 -11.35 6.31 -5.81
C ILE A 68 -12.68 7.03 -5.60
N LYS A 69 -12.61 8.30 -5.22
CA LYS A 69 -13.77 9.16 -5.14
C LYS A 69 -13.82 10.05 -6.38
N ILE A 70 -14.92 9.97 -7.12
CA ILE A 70 -15.19 10.84 -8.27
C ILE A 70 -16.13 11.93 -7.80
N PRO A 71 -15.85 13.22 -8.08
CA PRO A 71 -16.76 14.32 -7.72
C PRO A 71 -18.19 14.05 -8.18
N ASP A 72 -19.15 14.28 -7.29
CA ASP A 72 -20.60 14.10 -7.54
C ASP A 72 -21.04 12.67 -7.84
N GLU A 73 -20.18 11.68 -7.61
CA GLU A 73 -20.49 10.28 -7.80
C GLU A 73 -20.16 9.46 -6.53
N ASN A 74 -20.59 8.19 -6.54
CA ASN A 74 -20.28 7.25 -5.47
C ASN A 74 -18.80 6.85 -5.50
N LEU A 75 -18.33 6.35 -4.37
CA LEU A 75 -16.98 5.79 -4.28
C LEU A 75 -16.86 4.55 -5.16
N LEU A 76 -15.80 4.48 -5.93
CA LEU A 76 -15.43 3.29 -6.68
C LEU A 76 -14.47 2.46 -5.86
N LYS A 77 -14.75 1.15 -5.76
CA LYS A 77 -13.89 0.19 -5.10
C LYS A 77 -13.40 -0.84 -6.10
N ALA A 78 -12.14 -1.22 -6.01
CA ALA A 78 -11.56 -2.27 -6.84
C ALA A 78 -11.18 -3.48 -5.99
N HIS A 79 -11.43 -4.67 -6.52
CA HIS A 79 -11.00 -5.90 -5.86
C HIS A 79 -9.47 -6.00 -5.87
N MET A 80 -8.92 -6.45 -4.75
CA MET A 80 -7.48 -6.65 -4.64
C MET A 80 -7.03 -7.74 -5.62
N PRO A 81 -5.95 -7.50 -6.39
CA PRO A 81 -5.40 -8.53 -7.29
C PRO A 81 -5.00 -9.80 -6.53
N LYS A 82 -5.15 -10.93 -7.19
CA LYS A 82 -4.84 -12.25 -6.61
C LYS A 82 -3.38 -12.33 -6.13
N HIS A 83 -2.43 -11.80 -6.90
CA HIS A 83 -1.03 -11.81 -6.51
C HIS A 83 -0.78 -11.04 -5.20
N PHE A 84 -1.52 -9.97 -4.97
CA PHE A 84 -1.42 -9.19 -3.73
C PHE A 84 -2.01 -9.98 -2.55
N LYS A 85 -3.19 -10.59 -2.74
CA LYS A 85 -3.81 -11.45 -1.72
C LYS A 85 -2.90 -12.62 -1.33
N ASN A 86 -2.31 -13.26 -2.33
CA ASN A 86 -1.39 -14.37 -2.11
C ASN A 86 -0.16 -13.96 -1.30
N SER A 87 0.37 -12.77 -1.56
CA SER A 87 1.48 -12.24 -0.78
C SER A 87 1.09 -11.96 0.67
N LEU A 88 -0.09 -11.38 0.90
CA LEU A 88 -0.59 -11.15 2.26
C LEU A 88 -0.72 -12.44 3.05
N GLU A 89 -1.27 -13.48 2.44
CA GLU A 89 -1.40 -14.81 3.07
C GLU A 89 -0.03 -15.41 3.37
N TYR A 90 0.87 -15.33 2.41
CA TYR A 90 2.22 -15.87 2.56
C TYR A 90 2.97 -15.25 3.72
N TYR A 91 2.88 -13.92 3.88
CA TYR A 91 3.57 -13.19 4.93
C TYR A 91 2.78 -13.12 6.25
N GLY A 92 1.54 -13.58 6.26
CA GLY A 92 0.69 -13.52 7.45
C GLY A 92 0.17 -12.13 7.78
N LEU A 93 0.08 -11.26 6.77
CA LEU A 93 -0.49 -9.93 6.91
C LEU A 93 -2.00 -9.98 6.68
N ASN A 94 -2.76 -9.34 7.54
CA ASN A 94 -4.22 -9.30 7.45
C ASN A 94 -4.71 -7.94 6.98
N LEU A 95 -5.41 -7.95 5.85
CA LEU A 95 -6.25 -6.83 5.48
C LEU A 95 -7.48 -6.90 6.38
N LYS A 96 -7.64 -5.92 7.25
CA LYS A 96 -8.83 -5.84 8.10
C LYS A 96 -10.07 -5.70 7.21
N LYS A 97 -11.25 -5.95 7.77
CA LYS A 97 -12.51 -5.92 7.03
C LYS A 97 -12.59 -4.71 6.10
N ASP A 98 -13.20 -4.87 4.95
CA ASP A 98 -13.39 -3.80 3.95
C ASP A 98 -13.94 -2.51 4.58
N GLU A 99 -14.82 -2.66 5.56
CA GLU A 99 -15.40 -1.57 6.32
C GLU A 99 -14.33 -0.71 7.02
N TYR A 100 -13.31 -1.33 7.59
CA TYR A 100 -12.22 -0.61 8.25
C TYR A 100 -11.46 0.27 7.25
N VAL A 101 -11.09 -0.29 6.11
CA VAL A 101 -10.35 0.45 5.06
C VAL A 101 -11.23 1.56 4.49
N TYR A 102 -12.51 1.27 4.27
CA TYR A 102 -13.47 2.25 3.79
C TYR A 102 -13.62 3.43 4.76
N ASN A 103 -13.73 3.13 6.05
CA ASN A 103 -13.85 4.16 7.09
C ASN A 103 -12.57 5.01 7.22
N LEU A 104 -11.40 4.42 7.03
CA LEU A 104 -10.15 5.18 6.95
C LEU A 104 -10.21 6.24 5.86
N PHE A 105 -10.76 5.87 4.70
CA PHE A 105 -10.87 6.76 3.56
C PHE A 105 -11.87 7.89 3.80
N LEU A 106 -12.99 7.60 4.48
CA LEU A 106 -14.03 8.58 4.78
C LEU A 106 -13.65 9.50 5.95
N GLU A 107 -12.93 8.98 6.91
CA GLU A 107 -12.55 9.71 8.12
C GLU A 107 -11.09 10.16 8.05
N ASP A 108 -10.87 11.28 7.39
CA ASP A 108 -9.54 11.86 7.15
C ASP A 108 -8.70 12.06 8.43
N LYS A 109 -9.34 12.25 9.57
CA LYS A 109 -8.69 12.40 10.88
C LYS A 109 -7.90 11.18 11.34
N ASN A 110 -8.17 10.00 10.78
CA ASN A 110 -7.46 8.76 11.13
C ASN A 110 -6.11 8.62 10.43
N TRP A 111 -5.81 9.49 9.49
CA TRP A 111 -4.54 9.51 8.79
C TRP A 111 -3.53 10.36 9.58
N LYS A 112 -2.85 9.74 10.51
CA LYS A 112 -1.98 10.43 11.47
C LYS A 112 -0.60 10.77 10.93
N LEU A 113 -0.16 10.08 9.90
CA LEU A 113 1.21 10.20 9.39
C LEU A 113 1.19 10.82 8.01
N LYS A 114 2.14 11.72 7.76
CA LYS A 114 2.22 12.45 6.50
C LYS A 114 3.64 12.45 5.97
N ILE A 115 3.79 12.15 4.70
CA ILE A 115 5.03 12.25 3.96
C ILE A 115 4.96 13.49 3.07
N ASN A 116 5.89 14.38 3.24
CA ASN A 116 5.95 15.62 2.44
C ASN A 116 6.81 15.46 1.19
#